data_d0b4905cca5382e673f221f524466f61
#
_entry.id   d0b4905cca5382e673f221f524466f61
#
_cell.length_a   1.000
_cell.length_b   1.000
_cell.length_c   1.000
_cell.angle_alpha   90.00
_cell.angle_beta   90.00
_cell.angle_gamma   90.00
#
_symmetry.space_group_name_H-M   'P 1'
#
loop_
_entity.id
_entity.type
_entity.pdbx_description
1 polymer ?
#
loop_
_entity_poly.entity_id
_entity_poly.type
_entity_poly.pdbx_seq_one_letter_code
_entity_poly.pdbx_strand_id
1 'polypeptide(L)'
;MPVISVGRTEEEQDEHGLDGTGEVGKHLVGENEEAHMANPVYLDVATPHVMGVFGKRGTGKSYSMGTIAEEIQSADISDNLSTIIIDPMGIYWSMKRPNERDVNALDKWGMKPEAFDVQVY
;
A
#
# COMPACT_ATOMS: atom_id res chain seq x y z
N MET A 1 17.47 -7.15 9.29
CA MET A 1 17.40 -5.97 8.41
C MET A 1 16.62 -4.90 9.14
N PRO A 2 17.02 -3.64 9.07
CA PRO A 2 16.24 -2.59 9.68
C PRO A 2 14.88 -2.51 8.98
N VAL A 3 13.81 -2.47 9.76
CA VAL A 3 12.45 -2.22 9.27
C VAL A 3 12.31 -0.72 9.01
N ILE A 4 11.77 -0.37 7.86
CA ILE A 4 11.45 1.01 7.52
C ILE A 4 9.95 1.18 7.73
N SER A 5 9.57 1.98 8.72
CA SER A 5 8.17 2.33 8.97
C SER A 5 7.94 3.83 8.80
N VAL A 6 6.78 4.19 8.30
CA VAL A 6 6.34 5.57 8.10
C VAL A 6 5.09 5.79 8.94
N GLY A 7 5.07 6.88 9.68
CA GLY A 7 3.94 7.26 10.52
C GLY A 7 4.03 6.78 11.97
N ARG A 8 5.11 6.13 12.37
CA ARG A 8 5.37 5.69 13.76
C ARG A 8 6.61 6.35 14.33
N THR A 9 6.59 6.59 15.63
CA THR A 9 7.78 6.92 16.41
C THR A 9 8.62 5.66 16.69
N GLU A 10 9.86 5.82 17.11
CA GLU A 10 10.70 4.68 17.51
C GLU A 10 10.08 3.88 18.67
N GLU A 11 9.47 4.57 19.64
CA GLU A 11 8.81 3.93 20.78
C GLU A 11 7.62 3.06 20.34
N GLU A 12 6.76 3.56 19.43
CA GLU A 12 5.64 2.80 18.87
C GLU A 12 6.13 1.62 18.01
N GLN A 13 7.23 1.80 17.31
CA GLN A 13 7.83 0.71 16.52
C GLN A 13 8.39 -0.40 17.43
N ASP A 14 9.01 -0.05 18.55
CA ASP A 14 9.53 -1.01 19.51
C ASP A 14 8.40 -1.75 20.25
N GLU A 15 7.28 -1.06 20.55
CA GLU A 15 6.14 -1.63 21.26
C GLU A 15 5.27 -2.53 20.36
N HIS A 16 4.99 -2.11 19.15
CA HIS A 16 3.99 -2.75 18.27
C HIS A 16 4.59 -3.48 17.06
N GLY A 17 5.88 -3.28 16.78
CA GLY A 17 6.53 -3.91 15.63
C GLY A 17 5.88 -3.53 14.31
N LEU A 18 5.34 -4.51 13.59
CA LEU A 18 4.61 -4.32 12.32
C LEU A 18 3.09 -4.45 12.47
N ASP A 19 2.58 -4.68 13.68
CA ASP A 19 1.13 -4.78 13.90
C ASP A 19 0.44 -3.49 13.47
N GLY A 20 -0.66 -3.58 12.72
CA GLY A 20 -1.38 -2.43 12.19
C GLY A 20 -0.62 -1.61 11.15
N THR A 21 0.25 -2.24 10.39
CA THR A 21 0.91 -1.62 9.24
C THR A 21 0.58 -2.35 7.94
N GLY A 22 0.72 -1.66 6.80
CA GLY A 22 0.66 -2.23 5.45
C GLY A 22 1.95 -1.98 4.68
N GLU A 23 2.40 -2.94 3.86
CA GLU A 23 3.59 -2.79 3.01
C GLU A 23 3.26 -1.92 1.78
N VAL A 24 3.77 -0.71 1.72
CA VAL A 24 3.47 0.24 0.63
C VAL A 24 4.56 0.33 -0.43
N GLY A 25 5.66 -0.34 -0.26
CA GLY A 25 6.76 -0.32 -1.22
C GLY A 25 8.04 -0.93 -0.68
N LYS A 26 9.10 -0.77 -1.46
CA LYS A 26 10.47 -1.19 -1.08
C LYS A 26 11.46 -0.07 -1.30
N HIS A 27 12.40 0.04 -0.39
CA HIS A 27 13.49 1.00 -0.50
C HIS A 27 14.37 0.67 -1.70
N LEU A 28 14.58 1.63 -2.57
CA LEU A 28 15.47 1.50 -3.72
C LEU A 28 16.89 1.86 -3.30
N VAL A 29 17.82 0.94 -3.49
CA VAL A 29 19.24 1.12 -3.17
C VAL A 29 20.06 1.00 -4.45
N GLY A 30 21.09 1.84 -4.57
CA GLY A 30 21.94 1.92 -5.76
C GLY A 30 21.42 2.92 -6.80
N GLU A 31 22.20 3.07 -7.84
CA GLU A 31 21.91 3.97 -8.96
C GLU A 31 22.02 3.23 -10.29
N ASN A 32 21.25 3.71 -11.29
CA ASN A 32 21.27 3.18 -12.65
C ASN A 32 21.06 1.64 -12.72
N GLU A 33 21.97 0.94 -13.36
CA GLU A 33 21.89 -0.51 -13.57
C GLU A 33 22.14 -1.34 -12.29
N GLU A 34 22.74 -0.73 -11.26
CA GLU A 34 22.97 -1.36 -9.96
C GLU A 34 21.80 -1.15 -8.99
N ALA A 35 20.79 -0.39 -9.40
CA ALA A 35 19.62 -0.13 -8.57
C ALA A 35 18.82 -1.42 -8.32
N HIS A 36 18.56 -1.72 -7.07
CA HIS A 36 17.77 -2.87 -6.66
C HIS A 36 16.85 -2.53 -5.49
N MET A 37 15.74 -3.24 -5.41
CA MET A 37 14.80 -3.13 -4.30
C MET A 37 15.37 -3.86 -3.08
N ALA A 38 15.44 -3.17 -1.96
CA ALA A 38 15.94 -3.68 -0.70
C ALA A 38 14.80 -3.85 0.32
N ASN A 39 14.93 -3.25 1.49
CA ASN A 39 14.02 -3.43 2.60
C ASN A 39 12.59 -2.95 2.28
N PRO A 40 11.55 -3.70 2.70
CA PRO A 40 10.18 -3.25 2.59
C PRO A 40 9.94 -1.99 3.43
N VAL A 41 9.02 -1.15 2.97
CA VAL A 41 8.56 0.07 3.63
C VAL A 41 7.12 -0.13 4.07
N TYR A 42 6.88 0.02 5.34
CA TYR A 42 5.57 -0.15 5.96
C TYR A 42 4.97 1.22 6.32
N LEU A 43 3.68 1.35 6.10
CA LEU A 43 2.89 2.50 6.50
C LEU A 43 2.04 2.14 7.72
N ASP A 44 2.07 2.96 8.75
CA ASP A 44 1.14 2.83 9.86
C ASP A 44 -0.29 3.12 9.40
N VAL A 45 -1.20 2.19 9.63
CA VAL A 45 -2.64 2.31 9.34
C VAL A 45 -3.50 2.18 10.60
N ALA A 46 -2.88 2.01 11.76
CA ALA A 46 -3.54 1.88 13.04
C ALA A 46 -3.87 3.25 13.68
N THR A 47 -3.07 4.28 13.39
CA THR A 47 -3.24 5.61 13.95
C THR A 47 -3.67 6.64 12.89
N PRO A 48 -4.31 7.75 13.30
CA PRO A 48 -4.78 8.77 12.36
C PRO A 48 -3.62 9.49 11.65
N HIS A 49 -3.66 9.54 10.33
CA HIS A 49 -2.70 10.28 9.51
C HIS A 49 -3.41 11.15 8.47
N VAL A 50 -2.70 12.19 8.02
CA VAL A 50 -3.07 12.98 6.84
C VAL A 50 -1.93 12.84 5.84
N MET A 51 -2.24 12.32 4.66
CA MET A 51 -1.27 12.11 3.60
C MET A 51 -1.66 12.86 2.34
N GLY A 52 -0.68 13.47 1.67
CA GLY A 52 -0.86 14.10 0.37
C GLY A 52 -0.07 13.33 -0.70
N VAL A 53 -0.74 12.94 -1.79
CA VAL A 53 -0.10 12.30 -2.94
C VAL A 53 -0.10 13.27 -4.11
N PHE A 54 1.06 13.78 -4.47
CA PHE A 54 1.23 14.83 -5.47
C PHE A 54 2.07 14.35 -6.66
N GLY A 55 1.73 14.81 -7.83
CA GLY A 55 2.48 14.49 -9.04
C GLY A 55 1.73 14.91 -10.30
N LYS A 56 2.44 14.98 -11.41
CA LYS A 56 1.84 15.23 -12.73
C LYS A 56 0.97 14.04 -13.17
N ARG A 57 0.16 14.25 -14.20
CA ARG A 57 -0.61 13.18 -14.83
C ARG A 57 0.31 12.03 -15.27
N GLY A 58 -0.07 10.80 -14.95
CA GLY A 58 0.68 9.60 -15.32
C GLY A 58 1.86 9.24 -14.41
N THR A 59 2.03 9.91 -13.27
CA THR A 59 3.13 9.63 -12.32
C THR A 59 2.80 8.53 -11.30
N GLY A 60 1.63 7.91 -11.37
CA GLY A 60 1.25 6.79 -10.49
C GLY A 60 0.51 7.18 -9.22
N LYS A 61 -0.01 8.42 -9.08
CA LYS A 61 -0.75 8.85 -7.88
C LYS A 61 -1.91 7.93 -7.53
N SER A 62 -2.77 7.65 -8.51
CA SER A 62 -3.93 6.77 -8.31
C SER A 62 -3.53 5.34 -8.02
N TYR A 63 -2.42 4.89 -8.59
CA TYR A 63 -1.86 3.57 -8.30
C TYR A 63 -1.38 3.47 -6.85
N SER A 64 -0.64 4.47 -6.38
CA SER A 64 -0.17 4.52 -4.98
C SER A 64 -1.35 4.58 -3.99
N MET A 65 -2.39 5.35 -4.29
CA MET A 65 -3.60 5.40 -3.46
C MET A 65 -4.33 4.05 -3.44
N GLY A 66 -4.41 3.38 -4.59
CA GLY A 66 -4.98 2.03 -4.69
C GLY A 66 -4.21 1.03 -3.83
N THR A 67 -2.87 1.04 -3.91
CA THR A 67 -2.01 0.19 -3.08
C THR A 67 -2.26 0.42 -1.59
N ILE A 68 -2.32 1.67 -1.14
CA ILE A 68 -2.62 2.00 0.26
C ILE A 68 -4.00 1.45 0.67
N ALA A 69 -5.02 1.59 -0.18
CA ALA A 69 -6.35 1.08 0.11
C ALA A 69 -6.38 -0.46 0.21
N GLU A 70 -5.66 -1.15 -0.66
CA GLU A 70 -5.50 -2.60 -0.64
C GLU A 70 -4.78 -3.07 0.63
N GLU A 71 -3.69 -2.40 1.00
CA GLU A 71 -2.93 -2.72 2.22
C GLU A 71 -3.75 -2.50 3.50
N ILE A 72 -4.59 -1.47 3.55
CA ILE A 72 -5.52 -1.27 4.67
C ILE A 72 -6.49 -2.44 4.80
N GLN A 73 -7.00 -2.98 3.69
CA GLN A 73 -7.91 -4.12 3.70
C GLN A 73 -7.20 -5.43 4.04
N SER A 74 -5.91 -5.53 3.77
CA SER A 74 -5.08 -6.71 4.03
C SER A 74 -4.41 -6.68 5.40
N ALA A 75 -4.42 -5.53 6.10
CA ALA A 75 -3.82 -5.38 7.42
C ALA A 75 -4.52 -6.26 8.47
N ASP A 76 -3.78 -6.68 9.48
CA ASP A 76 -4.29 -7.48 10.61
C ASP A 76 -5.43 -6.82 11.40
N ILE A 77 -5.53 -5.49 11.30
CA ILE A 77 -6.60 -4.69 11.94
C ILE A 77 -7.76 -4.37 10.97
N SER A 78 -7.79 -4.94 9.77
CA SER A 78 -8.78 -4.62 8.73
C SER A 78 -10.23 -4.81 9.18
N ASP A 79 -10.50 -5.76 10.07
CA ASP A 79 -11.84 -6.01 10.64
C ASP A 79 -12.39 -4.80 11.43
N ASN A 80 -11.50 -3.91 11.88
CA ASN A 80 -11.85 -2.72 12.65
C ASN A 80 -11.79 -1.42 11.81
N LEU A 81 -11.46 -1.53 10.53
CA LEU A 81 -11.30 -0.39 9.63
C LEU A 81 -12.32 -0.43 8.49
N SER A 82 -12.80 0.76 8.12
CA SER A 82 -13.60 0.93 6.91
C SER A 82 -12.92 1.93 6.00
N THR A 83 -12.79 1.58 4.72
CA THR A 83 -12.20 2.46 3.70
C THR A 83 -13.29 3.08 2.85
N ILE A 84 -13.31 4.41 2.76
CA ILE A 84 -14.20 5.16 1.89
C ILE A 84 -13.34 5.89 0.86
N ILE A 85 -13.59 5.62 -0.43
CA ILE A 85 -12.90 6.26 -1.54
C ILE A 85 -13.89 7.18 -2.26
N ILE A 86 -13.58 8.48 -2.30
CA ILE A 86 -14.30 9.43 -3.14
C ILE A 86 -13.58 9.46 -4.49
N ASP A 87 -14.20 8.83 -5.49
CA ASP A 87 -13.59 8.54 -6.79
C ASP A 87 -14.37 9.20 -7.94
N PRO A 88 -14.16 10.51 -8.17
CA PRO A 88 -14.87 11.23 -9.24
C PRO A 88 -14.49 10.75 -10.65
N MET A 89 -13.38 10.02 -10.80
CA MET A 89 -12.91 9.46 -12.08
C MET A 89 -13.43 8.05 -12.33
N GLY A 90 -13.96 7.38 -11.32
CA GLY A 90 -14.50 6.03 -11.44
C GLY A 90 -13.45 4.98 -11.79
N ILE A 91 -12.30 4.98 -11.14
CA ILE A 91 -11.19 4.04 -11.43
C ILE A 91 -11.08 2.89 -10.43
N TYR A 92 -11.47 3.08 -9.18
CA TYR A 92 -11.26 2.09 -8.12
C TYR A 92 -12.32 0.98 -8.05
N TRP A 93 -13.40 1.06 -8.82
CA TRP A 93 -14.40 -0.02 -8.90
C TRP A 93 -13.79 -1.35 -9.37
N SER A 94 -12.68 -1.29 -10.10
CA SER A 94 -11.96 -2.47 -10.60
C SER A 94 -11.35 -3.32 -9.48
N MET A 95 -11.20 -2.79 -8.27
CA MET A 95 -10.76 -3.55 -7.08
C MET A 95 -11.71 -4.72 -6.73
N LYS A 96 -12.94 -4.72 -7.24
CA LYS A 96 -13.87 -5.86 -7.13
C LYS A 96 -13.40 -7.12 -7.88
N ARG A 97 -12.40 -7.00 -8.75
CA ARG A 97 -11.91 -8.08 -9.60
C ARG A 97 -10.42 -8.31 -9.37
N PRO A 98 -9.99 -9.58 -9.37
CA PRO A 98 -8.56 -9.85 -9.27
C PRO A 98 -7.81 -9.30 -10.49
N ASN A 99 -6.61 -8.79 -10.27
CA ASN A 99 -5.75 -8.29 -11.35
C ASN A 99 -5.06 -9.45 -12.06
N GLU A 100 -5.75 -10.10 -12.97
CA GLU A 100 -5.20 -11.20 -13.77
C GLU A 100 -4.29 -10.74 -14.92
N ARG A 101 -4.27 -9.45 -15.20
CA ARG A 101 -3.45 -8.87 -16.28
C ARG A 101 -1.98 -8.79 -15.90
N ASP A 102 -1.69 -8.41 -14.65
CA ASP A 102 -0.35 -8.07 -14.19
C ASP A 102 0.21 -9.13 -13.21
N VAL A 103 -0.19 -10.38 -13.37
CA VAL A 103 0.23 -11.50 -12.50
C VAL A 103 1.75 -11.56 -12.34
N ASN A 104 2.51 -11.39 -13.43
CA ASN A 104 3.96 -11.41 -13.38
C ASN A 104 4.57 -10.24 -12.59
N ALA A 105 3.90 -9.09 -12.58
CA ALA A 105 4.32 -7.95 -11.79
C ALA A 105 4.01 -8.19 -10.30
N LEU A 106 2.84 -8.70 -9.98
CA LEU A 106 2.43 -9.06 -8.62
C LEU A 106 3.37 -10.12 -8.03
N ASP A 107 3.73 -11.15 -8.79
CA ASP A 107 4.61 -12.23 -8.36
C ASP A 107 6.01 -11.73 -7.94
N LYS A 108 6.54 -10.72 -8.64
CA LYS A 108 7.81 -10.06 -8.25
C LYS A 108 7.74 -9.39 -6.86
N TRP A 109 6.55 -9.05 -6.40
CA TRP A 109 6.30 -8.47 -5.08
C TRP A 109 5.86 -9.50 -4.06
N GLY A 110 5.78 -10.78 -4.45
CA GLY A 110 5.26 -11.86 -3.62
C GLY A 110 3.74 -11.79 -3.41
N MET A 111 3.05 -11.05 -4.28
CA MET A 111 1.60 -10.84 -4.24
C MET A 111 0.87 -11.76 -5.21
N LYS A 112 -0.41 -11.97 -4.96
CA LYS A 112 -1.29 -12.73 -5.87
C LYS A 112 -2.47 -11.85 -6.30
N PRO A 113 -3.08 -12.15 -7.47
CA PRO A 113 -4.34 -11.51 -7.84
C PRO A 113 -5.40 -11.75 -6.78
N GLU A 114 -5.94 -10.68 -6.24
CA GLU A 114 -6.97 -10.71 -5.20
C GLU A 114 -8.11 -9.75 -5.55
N ALA A 115 -9.32 -10.08 -5.15
CA ALA A 115 -10.49 -9.24 -5.26
C ALA A 115 -10.88 -8.73 -3.88
N PHE A 116 -11.23 -7.46 -3.79
CA PHE A 116 -11.66 -6.82 -2.54
C PHE A 116 -13.18 -6.63 -2.52
N ASP A 117 -13.78 -6.70 -1.34
CA ASP A 117 -15.21 -6.43 -1.16
C ASP A 117 -15.48 -4.93 -1.23
N VAL A 118 -15.72 -4.44 -2.44
CA VAL A 118 -15.97 -3.02 -2.73
C VAL A 118 -17.44 -2.82 -3.08
N GLN A 119 -18.11 -1.89 -2.42
CA GLN A 119 -19.45 -1.41 -2.78
C GLN A 119 -19.32 -0.08 -3.51
N VAL A 120 -19.99 0.04 -4.66
CA VAL A 120 -20.01 1.24 -5.49
C VAL A 120 -21.40 1.85 -5.45
N TYR A 121 -21.48 3.12 -5.14
CA TYR A 121 -22.71 3.90 -5.03
C TYR A 121 -22.79 4.98 -6.11
#